data_01dd4dc1eb12a4b7010c3e01913fbec9
#
_entry.id   01dd4dc1eb12a4b7010c3e01913fbec9
#
_cell.length_a   1.000
_cell.length_b   1.000
_cell.length_c   1.000
_cell.angle_alpha   90.00
_cell.angle_beta   90.00
_cell.angle_gamma   90.00
#
_symmetry.space_group_name_H-M   'P 1'
#
loop_
_entity.id
_entity.type
_entity.pdbx_description
1 polymer ?
#
loop_
_entity_poly.entity_id
_entity_poly.type
_entity_poly.pdbx_seq_one_letter_code
_entity_poly.pdbx_strand_id
1 'polypeptide(L)' 'MVKDPVCGMNVDEKTAKLKSEYMGKTYYFCSKPCKEAFDKNPAKYVGK' A
#
# COMPACT_ATOMS: atom_id res chain seq x y z
N MET A 1 -8.44 10.03 -2.79
CA MET A 1 -7.61 9.41 -1.75
C MET A 1 -7.80 7.90 -1.77
N VAL A 2 -6.77 7.18 -1.41
CA VAL A 2 -6.81 5.73 -1.39
C VAL A 2 -6.50 5.23 0.01
N LYS A 3 -6.84 3.98 0.28
CA LYS A 3 -6.55 3.39 1.59
C LYS A 3 -5.26 2.59 1.54
N ASP A 4 -4.47 2.72 2.60
CA ASP A 4 -3.30 1.90 2.81
C ASP A 4 -3.76 0.46 3.06
N PRO A 5 -3.33 -0.52 2.26
CA PRO A 5 -3.78 -1.90 2.44
C PRO A 5 -3.26 -2.56 3.72
N VAL A 6 -2.23 -1.99 4.32
CA VAL A 6 -1.65 -2.55 5.54
C VAL A 6 -2.31 -2.00 6.78
N CYS A 7 -2.37 -0.68 6.93
CA CYS A 7 -2.94 -0.08 8.13
C CYS A 7 -4.36 0.46 7.93
N GLY A 8 -4.83 0.54 6.70
CA GLY A 8 -6.20 0.94 6.44
C GLY A 8 -6.48 2.42 6.57
N MET A 9 -5.45 3.23 6.69
CA MET A 9 -5.62 4.68 6.81
C MET A 9 -5.67 5.32 5.43
N ASN A 10 -6.36 6.46 5.34
CA ASN A 10 -6.45 7.18 4.10
C ASN A 10 -5.10 7.79 3.72
N VAL A 11 -4.73 7.63 2.48
CA VAL A 11 -3.47 8.15 1.95
C VAL A 11 -3.78 8.98 0.72
N ASP A 12 -3.15 10.16 0.63
CA ASP A 12 -3.31 11.01 -0.54
C ASP A 12 -2.36 10.51 -1.63
N GLU A 13 -2.94 9.96 -2.69
CA GLU A 13 -2.15 9.38 -3.77
C GLU A 13 -1.28 10.41 -4.49
N LYS A 14 -1.64 11.67 -4.40
CA LYS A 14 -0.86 12.74 -5.04
C LYS A 14 0.39 13.09 -4.26
N THR A 15 0.34 12.95 -2.95
CA THR A 15 1.48 13.31 -2.09
C THR A 15 2.22 12.10 -1.56
N ALA A 16 1.64 10.91 -1.67
CA ALA A 16 2.23 9.70 -1.15
C ALA A 16 3.52 9.38 -1.90
N LYS A 17 4.61 9.27 -1.17
CA LYS A 17 5.91 8.92 -1.75
C LYS A 17 6.13 7.43 -1.79
N LEU A 18 5.45 6.70 -0.93
CA LEU A 18 5.60 5.26 -0.82
C LEU A 18 4.47 4.58 -1.57
N LYS A 19 4.85 3.78 -2.55
CA LYS A 19 3.87 3.07 -3.35
C LYS A 19 4.46 1.75 -3.83
N SER A 20 3.58 0.79 -4.11
CA SER A 20 3.98 -0.48 -4.71
C SER A 20 2.93 -0.89 -5.72
N GLU A 21 3.37 -1.63 -6.74
CA GLU A 21 2.46 -2.17 -7.73
C GLU A 21 2.37 -3.68 -7.57
N TYR A 22 1.14 -4.20 -7.54
CA TYR A 22 0.91 -5.62 -7.39
C TYR A 22 -0.30 -6.02 -8.23
N MET A 23 -0.11 -7.02 -9.10
CA MET A 23 -1.17 -7.54 -9.96
C MET A 23 -1.85 -6.45 -10.78
N GLY A 24 -1.06 -5.52 -11.30
CA GLY A 24 -1.57 -4.45 -12.14
C GLY A 24 -2.24 -3.31 -11.40
N LYS A 25 -2.19 -3.31 -10.07
CA LYS A 25 -2.75 -2.23 -9.27
C LYS A 25 -1.68 -1.55 -8.46
N THR A 26 -1.81 -0.23 -8.32
CA THR A 26 -0.87 0.56 -7.54
C THR A 26 -1.44 0.80 -6.15
N TYR A 27 -0.63 0.55 -5.13
CA TYR A 27 -1.01 0.73 -3.74
C TYR A 27 -0.13 1.77 -3.09
N TYR A 28 -0.70 2.61 -2.26
CA TYR A 28 0.02 3.69 -1.59
C TYR A 28 0.04 3.43 -0.10
N PHE A 29 1.09 3.90 0.55
CA PHE A 29 1.32 3.61 1.97
C PHE A 29 1.54 4.86 2.77
N CYS A 30 1.09 4.84 4.02
CA CYS A 30 1.21 5.99 4.89
C CYS A 30 2.62 6.10 5.48
N SER A 31 3.34 4.99 5.56
CA SER A 31 4.68 5.00 6.13
C SER A 31 5.50 3.86 5.57
N LYS A 32 6.82 3.96 5.75
CA LYS A 32 7.75 2.96 5.24
C LYS A 32 7.49 1.56 5.81
N PRO A 33 7.24 1.40 7.12
CA PRO A 33 6.95 0.07 7.66
C PRO A 33 5.76 -0.59 6.99
N CYS A 34 4.74 0.18 6.64
CA CYS A 34 3.58 -0.37 5.94
C CYS A 34 3.96 -0.85 4.56
N LYS A 35 4.77 -0.07 3.84
CA LYS A 35 5.23 -0.48 2.52
C LYS A 35 6.06 -1.76 2.60
N GLU A 36 6.96 -1.85 3.56
CA GLU A 36 7.80 -3.03 3.70
C GLU A 36 6.99 -4.26 4.05
N ALA A 37 6.01 -4.11 4.92
CA ALA A 37 5.13 -5.21 5.27
C ALA A 37 4.37 -5.73 4.04
N PHE A 38 3.89 -4.81 3.22
CA PHE A 38 3.21 -5.18 2.00
C PHE A 38 4.15 -5.90 1.03
N ASP A 39 5.36 -5.38 0.85
CA ASP A 39 6.32 -5.97 -0.08
C ASP A 39 6.72 -7.38 0.34
N LYS A 40 6.74 -7.65 1.64
CA LYS A 40 7.07 -8.97 2.12
C LYS A 40 5.97 -9.98 1.84
N ASN A 41 4.72 -9.56 1.90
CA ASN A 41 3.61 -10.48 1.72
C ASN A 41 2.38 -9.75 1.18
N PRO A 42 2.44 -9.33 -0.09
CA PRO A 42 1.33 -8.57 -0.67
C PRO A 42 0.03 -9.36 -0.72
N ALA A 43 0.10 -10.65 -0.94
CA ALA A 43 -1.10 -11.48 -1.03
C ALA A 43 -1.88 -11.47 0.28
N LYS A 44 -1.20 -11.32 1.41
CA LYS A 44 -1.86 -11.28 2.70
C LYS A 44 -2.81 -10.09 2.82
N TYR A 45 -2.48 -9.00 2.15
CA TYR A 45 -3.25 -7.76 2.29
C TYR A 45 -4.25 -7.56 1.16
N VAL A 46 -3.95 -8.02 -0.04
CA VAL A 46 -4.80 -7.76 -1.20
C VAL A 46 -5.07 -8.98 -2.06
N GLY A 47 -4.45 -10.08 -1.79
CA GLY A 47 -4.53 -11.25 -2.65
C GLY A 47 -5.71 -12.15 -2.35
N LYS A 48 -6.85 -11.71 -2.72
CA LYS A 48 -8.03 -12.56 -2.58
C LYS A 48 -8.42 -13.18 -3.89
#